data_665624d21bc5d6c392717d4813bd86d4
#
_entry.id   665624d21bc5d6c392717d4813bd86d4
#
_cell.length_a   1.000
_cell.length_b   1.000
_cell.length_c   1.000
_cell.angle_alpha   90.00
_cell.angle_beta   90.00
_cell.angle_gamma   90.00
#
_symmetry.space_group_name_H-M   'P 1'
#
loop_
_entity.id
_entity.type
_entity.pdbx_description
1 polymer ?
#
loop_
_entity_poly.entity_id
_entity_poly.type
_entity_poly.pdbx_seq_one_letter_code
_entity_poly.pdbx_strand_id
1 'polypeptide(L)'
;MVSIRNPPEWGIEPVPSKHRFLRGIDYFVLWSSLGVGLLVFSAGSFLTGARFEDAVLAIILGSVGGSFLLALAGKIGSDNAIPSIISTRPSFGIHGAYLPAILNVMQLVGWTTFEIMIMSKAAEMLLGKLIPYYIWTILIGTFVAMLGVAGPLTVIKNWLGKFAVWISYASSLIIIIHLATTGVFSKVLLSSGSGISFFSGLDIVIAMPISWIPLAADYNRFAKTSKTAFRGTFIGFTLTNILFYFGGLMLGVSDVVGIITAIQSIFFGFLLLILLVDEADNAFADVYSATVSTQTINRKIKQHYLIISFTILSIILSMSISIADYETFILLIGALFVPLFGVVLSDYYIVKHRRYTPSMLYGRDALKIGYPAIAAWSAGVLLYYLLSSLSPIYISSWPAIGATIPSFIISALLYIGMMKSKQRGYLLKKA
;
A
#
# COMPACT_ATOMS: atom_id res chain seq x y z
N MET A 1 -4.89 -1.68 -35.99
CA MET A 1 -5.79 -0.99 -35.04
C MET A 1 -6.41 -2.03 -34.14
N VAL A 2 -5.96 -2.17 -32.91
CA VAL A 2 -6.60 -3.06 -31.91
C VAL A 2 -7.82 -2.29 -31.43
N SER A 3 -9.02 -2.81 -31.68
CA SER A 3 -10.26 -2.22 -31.18
C SER A 3 -10.15 -2.14 -29.66
N ILE A 4 -10.30 -0.96 -29.11
CA ILE A 4 -10.47 -0.72 -27.67
C ILE A 4 -11.85 -1.29 -27.31
N ARG A 5 -11.92 -2.63 -27.18
CA ARG A 5 -13.01 -3.26 -26.43
C ARG A 5 -12.71 -2.95 -24.98
N ASN A 6 -13.72 -2.41 -24.27
CA ASN A 6 -13.66 -2.21 -22.83
C ASN A 6 -12.96 -3.40 -22.18
N PRO A 7 -11.88 -3.18 -21.40
CA PRO A 7 -11.21 -4.29 -20.74
C PRO A 7 -12.26 -5.05 -19.94
N PRO A 8 -12.26 -6.39 -19.99
CA PRO A 8 -13.27 -7.16 -19.28
C PRO A 8 -13.20 -6.84 -17.79
N GLU A 9 -14.34 -6.43 -17.22
CA GLU A 9 -14.49 -6.24 -15.78
C GLU A 9 -14.41 -7.60 -15.10
N TRP A 10 -13.24 -7.96 -14.59
CA TRP A 10 -13.07 -9.24 -13.88
C TRP A 10 -13.72 -9.23 -12.49
N GLY A 11 -13.96 -8.06 -11.90
CA GLY A 11 -14.56 -7.91 -10.60
C GLY A 11 -13.92 -8.87 -9.57
N ILE A 12 -14.76 -9.64 -8.89
CA ILE A 12 -14.33 -10.61 -7.88
C ILE A 12 -14.10 -12.03 -8.41
N GLU A 13 -14.34 -12.29 -9.69
CA GLU A 13 -14.19 -13.63 -10.28
C GLU A 13 -12.73 -14.00 -10.49
N PRO A 14 -12.40 -15.31 -10.47
CA PRO A 14 -11.07 -15.78 -10.81
C PRO A 14 -10.72 -15.44 -12.26
N VAL A 15 -9.49 -14.98 -12.49
CA VAL A 15 -8.99 -14.65 -13.82
C VAL A 15 -8.74 -15.93 -14.63
N PRO A 16 -9.39 -16.15 -15.80
CA PRO A 16 -9.15 -17.30 -16.65
C PRO A 16 -7.70 -17.37 -17.14
N SER A 17 -7.17 -18.58 -17.33
CA SER A 17 -5.76 -18.83 -17.69
C SER A 17 -5.29 -18.07 -18.93
N LYS A 18 -6.15 -17.89 -19.94
CA LYS A 18 -5.85 -17.13 -21.16
C LYS A 18 -5.55 -15.64 -20.93
N HIS A 19 -5.94 -15.09 -19.78
CA HIS A 19 -5.71 -13.70 -19.40
C HIS A 19 -4.62 -13.54 -18.32
N ARG A 20 -3.96 -14.63 -17.96
CA ARG A 20 -2.82 -14.66 -17.03
C ARG A 20 -1.51 -14.66 -17.81
N PHE A 21 -1.09 -13.49 -18.25
CA PHE A 21 0.06 -13.35 -19.15
C PHE A 21 1.21 -12.50 -18.60
N LEU A 22 1.01 -11.82 -17.48
CA LEU A 22 2.05 -10.96 -16.87
C LEU A 22 3.21 -11.82 -16.33
N ARG A 23 4.44 -11.41 -16.67
CA ARG A 23 5.68 -12.08 -16.32
C ARG A 23 6.34 -11.41 -15.12
N GLY A 24 7.41 -11.98 -14.60
CA GLY A 24 8.15 -11.43 -13.46
C GLY A 24 8.67 -10.01 -13.68
N ILE A 25 9.13 -9.69 -14.89
CA ILE A 25 9.58 -8.32 -15.22
C ILE A 25 8.42 -7.33 -15.23
N ASP A 26 7.23 -7.74 -15.66
CA ASP A 26 6.05 -6.88 -15.64
C ASP A 26 5.66 -6.54 -14.18
N TYR A 27 5.82 -7.50 -13.25
CA TYR A 27 5.63 -7.27 -11.81
C TYR A 27 6.73 -6.46 -11.16
N PHE A 28 7.98 -6.64 -11.60
CA PHE A 28 9.07 -5.78 -11.16
C PHE A 28 8.78 -4.32 -11.51
N VAL A 29 8.42 -4.04 -12.77
CA VAL A 29 8.11 -2.70 -13.24
C VAL A 29 6.87 -2.13 -12.54
N LEU A 30 5.78 -2.92 -12.44
CA LEU A 30 4.54 -2.51 -11.79
C LEU A 30 4.78 -2.11 -10.32
N TRP A 31 5.38 -3.00 -9.54
CA TRP A 31 5.60 -2.76 -8.11
C TRP A 31 6.72 -1.77 -7.83
N SER A 32 7.64 -1.59 -8.78
CA SER A 32 8.57 -0.46 -8.74
C SER A 32 7.85 0.87 -8.94
N SER A 33 6.93 0.97 -9.91
CA SER A 33 6.16 2.19 -10.15
C SER A 33 5.25 2.52 -8.97
N LEU A 34 4.49 1.54 -8.48
CA LEU A 34 3.60 1.71 -7.32
C LEU A 34 4.34 2.01 -5.99
N GLY A 35 5.64 1.81 -5.95
CA GLY A 35 6.49 2.21 -4.81
C GLY A 35 7.10 3.60 -4.97
N VAL A 36 6.97 4.23 -6.15
CA VAL A 36 7.41 5.61 -6.41
C VAL A 36 6.33 6.59 -5.93
N GLY A 37 6.72 7.72 -5.37
CA GLY A 37 5.78 8.79 -5.05
C GLY A 37 6.37 9.86 -4.14
N LEU A 38 5.83 11.06 -4.26
CA LEU A 38 6.14 12.19 -3.36
C LEU A 38 5.74 11.89 -1.91
N LEU A 39 4.67 11.10 -1.71
CA LEU A 39 4.24 10.67 -0.38
C LEU A 39 5.25 9.71 0.24
N VAL A 40 5.95 8.87 -0.55
CA VAL A 40 7.01 7.99 -0.06
C VAL A 40 8.25 8.80 0.34
N PHE A 41 8.61 9.84 -0.42
CA PHE A 41 9.64 10.81 0.00
C PHE A 41 9.24 11.48 1.32
N SER A 42 7.98 11.89 1.45
CA SER A 42 7.47 12.51 2.68
C SER A 42 7.57 11.57 3.89
N ALA A 43 7.21 10.30 3.71
CA ALA A 43 7.36 9.29 4.76
C ALA A 43 8.83 9.07 5.14
N GLY A 44 9.76 9.10 4.17
CA GLY A 44 11.20 9.03 4.41
C GLY A 44 11.73 10.21 5.25
N SER A 45 11.17 11.40 5.06
CA SER A 45 11.57 12.60 5.80
C SER A 45 11.20 12.56 7.29
N PHE A 46 10.17 11.78 7.69
CA PHE A 46 9.84 11.58 9.10
C PHE A 46 10.99 10.93 9.89
N LEU A 47 11.93 10.28 9.20
CA LEU A 47 13.11 9.68 9.83
C LEU A 47 14.23 10.68 10.13
N THR A 48 14.10 11.96 9.74
CA THR A 48 15.15 12.97 9.87
C THR A 48 15.60 13.22 11.32
N GLY A 49 14.73 12.94 12.33
CA GLY A 49 15.07 13.03 13.75
C GLY A 49 15.79 11.82 14.33
N ALA A 50 15.93 10.72 13.58
CA ALA A 50 16.63 9.52 14.03
C ALA A 50 18.16 9.67 13.91
N ARG A 51 18.92 8.81 14.62
CA ARG A 51 20.34 8.60 14.28
C ARG A 51 20.44 8.07 12.87
N PHE A 52 21.42 8.54 12.11
CA PHE A 52 21.54 8.16 10.69
C PHE A 52 21.59 6.65 10.47
N GLU A 53 22.39 5.93 11.29
CA GLU A 53 22.52 4.48 11.18
C GLU A 53 21.19 3.77 11.49
N ASP A 54 20.44 4.24 12.49
CA ASP A 54 19.13 3.70 12.85
C ASP A 54 18.10 3.94 11.74
N ALA A 55 18.11 5.13 11.15
CA ALA A 55 17.23 5.45 10.00
C ALA A 55 17.53 4.57 8.79
N VAL A 56 18.82 4.40 8.43
CA VAL A 56 19.21 3.56 7.28
C VAL A 56 18.87 2.09 7.54
N LEU A 57 19.15 1.57 8.74
CA LEU A 57 18.77 0.20 9.09
C LEU A 57 17.25 0.00 9.07
N ALA A 58 16.47 0.97 9.58
CA ALA A 58 15.01 0.94 9.53
C ALA A 58 14.50 0.94 8.07
N ILE A 59 15.08 1.76 7.21
CA ILE A 59 14.76 1.79 5.77
C ILE A 59 15.02 0.43 5.13
N ILE A 60 16.19 -0.16 5.32
CA ILE A 60 16.55 -1.44 4.70
C ILE A 60 15.68 -2.57 5.24
N LEU A 61 15.64 -2.75 6.56
CA LEU A 61 14.93 -3.87 7.19
C LEU A 61 13.42 -3.74 7.02
N GLY A 62 12.87 -2.52 7.14
CA GLY A 62 11.47 -2.24 6.95
C GLY A 62 11.02 -2.47 5.51
N SER A 63 11.80 -2.01 4.53
CA SER A 63 11.52 -2.24 3.11
C SER A 63 11.58 -3.72 2.75
N VAL A 64 12.62 -4.44 3.19
CA VAL A 64 12.75 -5.87 2.92
C VAL A 64 11.62 -6.66 3.59
N GLY A 65 11.38 -6.43 4.88
CA GLY A 65 10.36 -7.16 5.65
C GLY A 65 8.93 -6.89 5.13
N GLY A 66 8.59 -5.62 4.95
CA GLY A 66 7.28 -5.22 4.45
C GLY A 66 7.01 -5.68 3.02
N SER A 67 7.99 -5.52 2.11
CA SER A 67 7.86 -5.99 0.72
C SER A 67 7.79 -7.53 0.63
N PHE A 68 8.42 -8.25 1.55
CA PHE A 68 8.29 -9.71 1.63
C PHE A 68 6.85 -10.10 1.98
N LEU A 69 6.23 -9.44 2.96
CA LEU A 69 4.83 -9.67 3.31
C LEU A 69 3.88 -9.28 2.15
N LEU A 70 4.14 -8.15 1.49
CA LEU A 70 3.43 -7.73 0.28
C LEU A 70 3.48 -8.81 -0.82
N ALA A 71 4.68 -9.31 -1.11
CA ALA A 71 4.87 -10.35 -2.13
C ALA A 71 4.20 -11.69 -1.74
N LEU A 72 4.18 -12.05 -0.45
CA LEU A 72 3.45 -13.22 0.04
C LEU A 72 1.93 -13.06 -0.15
N ALA A 73 1.37 -11.91 0.13
CA ALA A 73 -0.05 -11.63 -0.09
C ALA A 73 -0.40 -11.63 -1.59
N GLY A 74 0.41 -10.96 -2.42
CA GLY A 74 0.28 -11.00 -3.88
C GLY A 74 0.37 -12.41 -4.44
N LYS A 75 1.18 -13.29 -3.80
CA LYS A 75 1.28 -14.70 -4.19
C LYS A 75 -0.01 -15.47 -3.94
N ILE A 76 -0.80 -15.17 -2.91
CA ILE A 76 -2.12 -15.76 -2.72
C ILE A 76 -3.00 -15.50 -3.96
N GLY A 77 -3.00 -14.25 -4.44
CA GLY A 77 -3.71 -13.86 -5.65
C GLY A 77 -3.25 -14.60 -6.90
N SER A 78 -1.94 -14.70 -7.10
CA SER A 78 -1.39 -15.40 -8.29
C SER A 78 -1.53 -16.91 -8.22
N ASP A 79 -1.50 -17.53 -7.05
CA ASP A 79 -1.74 -18.98 -6.88
C ASP A 79 -3.20 -19.34 -7.22
N ASN A 80 -4.17 -18.50 -6.84
CA ASN A 80 -5.60 -18.78 -6.94
C ASN A 80 -6.34 -17.95 -8.02
N ALA A 81 -5.67 -17.03 -8.69
CA ALA A 81 -6.20 -16.10 -9.68
C ALA A 81 -7.34 -15.18 -9.16
N ILE A 82 -7.32 -14.84 -7.87
CA ILE A 82 -8.38 -14.12 -7.15
C ILE A 82 -7.91 -12.75 -6.64
N PRO A 83 -8.82 -11.78 -6.44
CA PRO A 83 -8.47 -10.49 -5.85
C PRO A 83 -8.25 -10.58 -4.33
N SER A 84 -7.64 -9.52 -3.78
CA SER A 84 -7.16 -9.48 -2.40
C SER A 84 -8.24 -9.74 -1.37
N ILE A 85 -9.37 -9.05 -1.44
CA ILE A 85 -10.43 -9.20 -0.44
C ILE A 85 -11.08 -10.59 -0.50
N ILE A 86 -11.17 -11.20 -1.67
CA ILE A 86 -11.64 -12.59 -1.79
C ILE A 86 -10.69 -13.56 -1.06
N SER A 87 -9.39 -13.28 -1.03
CA SER A 87 -8.41 -14.09 -0.32
C SER A 87 -8.61 -14.09 1.21
N THR A 88 -9.38 -13.14 1.77
CA THR A 88 -9.69 -13.10 3.20
C THR A 88 -10.86 -14.00 3.61
N ARG A 89 -11.69 -14.44 2.64
CA ARG A 89 -12.90 -15.25 2.93
C ARG A 89 -12.63 -16.57 3.64
N PRO A 90 -11.56 -17.32 3.36
CA PRO A 90 -11.32 -18.59 4.06
C PRO A 90 -11.07 -18.41 5.56
N SER A 91 -10.51 -17.28 6.00
CA SER A 91 -10.27 -16.96 7.41
C SER A 91 -11.41 -16.18 8.05
N PHE A 92 -11.85 -15.07 7.43
CA PHE A 92 -12.89 -14.20 7.98
C PHE A 92 -14.32 -14.66 7.69
N GLY A 93 -14.52 -15.49 6.67
CA GLY A 93 -15.85 -15.88 6.17
C GLY A 93 -16.38 -14.93 5.10
N ILE A 94 -17.42 -15.35 4.36
CA ILE A 94 -17.98 -14.55 3.23
C ILE A 94 -18.50 -13.19 3.72
N HIS A 95 -19.27 -13.17 4.81
CA HIS A 95 -19.79 -11.92 5.39
C HIS A 95 -18.76 -11.23 6.26
N GLY A 96 -17.90 -12.00 6.96
CA GLY A 96 -16.78 -11.43 7.72
C GLY A 96 -15.77 -10.68 6.84
N ALA A 97 -15.62 -11.06 5.56
CA ALA A 97 -14.78 -10.37 4.58
C ALA A 97 -15.30 -8.97 4.21
N TYR A 98 -16.53 -8.61 4.60
CA TYR A 98 -17.02 -7.22 4.44
C TYR A 98 -16.24 -6.24 5.31
N LEU A 99 -15.76 -6.67 6.49
CA LEU A 99 -14.91 -5.85 7.35
C LEU A 99 -13.61 -5.44 6.63
N PRO A 100 -12.73 -6.36 6.18
CA PRO A 100 -11.56 -5.97 5.41
C PRO A 100 -11.90 -5.23 4.10
N ALA A 101 -13.04 -5.50 3.47
CA ALA A 101 -13.46 -4.76 2.28
C ALA A 101 -13.73 -3.28 2.58
N ILE A 102 -14.49 -2.99 3.63
CA ILE A 102 -14.82 -1.62 4.05
C ILE A 102 -13.56 -0.88 4.47
N LEU A 103 -12.71 -1.50 5.30
CA LEU A 103 -11.44 -0.91 5.73
C LEU A 103 -10.55 -0.59 4.52
N ASN A 104 -10.49 -1.50 3.53
CA ASN A 104 -9.70 -1.27 2.33
C ASN A 104 -10.25 -0.12 1.47
N VAL A 105 -11.57 -0.02 1.29
CA VAL A 105 -12.18 1.12 0.58
C VAL A 105 -11.84 2.42 1.30
N MET A 106 -11.95 2.48 2.63
CA MET A 106 -11.64 3.68 3.41
C MET A 106 -10.18 4.10 3.23
N GLN A 107 -9.21 3.16 3.35
CA GLN A 107 -7.80 3.50 3.15
C GLN A 107 -7.52 3.96 1.72
N LEU A 108 -8.08 3.31 0.71
CA LEU A 108 -7.80 3.62 -0.69
C LEU A 108 -8.40 4.98 -1.11
N VAL A 109 -9.57 5.33 -0.60
CA VAL A 109 -10.12 6.69 -0.74
C VAL A 109 -9.21 7.70 -0.01
N GLY A 110 -8.69 7.36 1.17
CA GLY A 110 -7.72 8.19 1.90
C GLY A 110 -6.43 8.38 1.11
N TRP A 111 -5.84 7.32 0.59
CA TRP A 111 -4.64 7.40 -0.28
C TRP A 111 -4.88 8.28 -1.50
N THR A 112 -5.93 8.00 -2.29
CA THR A 112 -6.32 8.84 -3.45
C THR A 112 -6.49 10.31 -3.05
N THR A 113 -7.01 10.58 -1.85
CA THR A 113 -7.17 11.95 -1.33
C THR A 113 -5.81 12.61 -1.12
N PHE A 114 -4.86 11.96 -0.44
CA PHE A 114 -3.52 12.52 -0.22
C PHE A 114 -2.72 12.64 -1.51
N GLU A 115 -2.86 11.72 -2.45
CA GLU A 115 -2.22 11.76 -3.76
C GLU A 115 -2.75 12.93 -4.61
N ILE A 116 -4.06 13.13 -4.70
CA ILE A 116 -4.65 14.30 -5.37
C ILE A 116 -4.16 15.58 -4.67
N MET A 117 -4.11 15.59 -3.35
CA MET A 117 -3.68 16.75 -2.57
C MET A 117 -2.22 17.14 -2.85
N ILE A 118 -1.30 16.16 -2.81
CA ILE A 118 0.13 16.43 -3.03
C ILE A 118 0.41 16.83 -4.49
N MET A 119 -0.25 16.17 -5.46
CA MET A 119 -0.15 16.55 -6.87
C MET A 119 -0.67 17.97 -7.13
N SER A 120 -1.80 18.33 -6.54
CA SER A 120 -2.41 19.65 -6.70
C SER A 120 -1.55 20.74 -6.08
N LYS A 121 -0.97 20.47 -4.90
CA LYS A 121 -0.06 21.39 -4.22
C LYS A 121 1.22 21.60 -5.02
N ALA A 122 1.81 20.54 -5.54
CA ALA A 122 3.00 20.63 -6.35
C ALA A 122 2.73 21.35 -7.69
N ALA A 123 1.60 21.10 -8.34
CA ALA A 123 1.21 21.80 -9.56
C ALA A 123 0.98 23.30 -9.33
N GLU A 124 0.31 23.67 -8.23
CA GLU A 124 0.14 25.08 -7.83
C GLU A 124 1.48 25.78 -7.60
N MET A 125 2.42 25.10 -6.93
CA MET A 125 3.75 25.65 -6.65
C MET A 125 4.61 25.80 -7.92
N LEU A 126 4.56 24.82 -8.83
CA LEU A 126 5.30 24.86 -10.09
C LEU A 126 4.87 25.98 -11.02
N LEU A 127 3.57 26.29 -11.07
CA LEU A 127 3.00 27.29 -11.97
C LEU A 127 2.76 28.66 -11.28
N GLY A 128 3.36 28.89 -10.10
CA GLY A 128 3.35 30.19 -9.45
C GLY A 128 1.98 30.71 -9.07
N LYS A 129 1.06 29.84 -8.67
CA LYS A 129 -0.33 30.16 -8.28
C LYS A 129 -1.20 30.79 -9.37
N LEU A 130 -0.82 30.65 -10.64
CA LEU A 130 -1.65 31.10 -11.78
C LEU A 130 -3.01 30.40 -11.81
N ILE A 131 -3.05 29.13 -11.41
CA ILE A 131 -4.27 28.35 -11.26
C ILE A 131 -4.42 27.99 -9.78
N PRO A 132 -5.55 28.34 -9.13
CA PRO A 132 -5.79 28.04 -7.73
C PRO A 132 -5.80 26.53 -7.43
N TYR A 133 -5.39 26.15 -6.21
CA TYR A 133 -5.33 24.77 -5.72
C TYR A 133 -6.58 23.94 -6.01
N TYR A 134 -7.78 24.48 -5.78
CA TYR A 134 -9.04 23.74 -5.99
C TYR A 134 -9.30 23.38 -7.46
N ILE A 135 -8.82 24.18 -8.41
CA ILE A 135 -8.92 23.86 -9.84
C ILE A 135 -7.97 22.71 -10.18
N TRP A 136 -6.73 22.73 -9.66
CA TRP A 136 -5.80 21.61 -9.80
C TRP A 136 -6.37 20.32 -9.24
N THR A 137 -7.00 20.38 -8.08
CA THR A 137 -7.65 19.23 -7.44
C THR A 137 -8.72 18.60 -8.33
N ILE A 138 -9.55 19.41 -8.99
CA ILE A 138 -10.57 18.94 -9.94
C ILE A 138 -9.93 18.35 -11.19
N LEU A 139 -8.94 19.03 -11.77
CA LEU A 139 -8.26 18.57 -12.99
C LEU A 139 -7.55 17.24 -12.77
N ILE A 140 -6.77 17.14 -11.70
CA ILE A 140 -6.01 15.93 -11.35
C ILE A 140 -6.95 14.79 -10.98
N GLY A 141 -7.97 15.03 -10.15
CA GLY A 141 -8.96 14.02 -9.83
C GLY A 141 -9.71 13.52 -11.07
N THR A 142 -10.06 14.42 -12.01
CA THR A 142 -10.67 14.02 -13.28
C THR A 142 -9.73 13.12 -14.09
N PHE A 143 -8.44 13.45 -14.14
CA PHE A 143 -7.42 12.63 -14.80
C PHE A 143 -7.31 11.24 -14.16
N VAL A 144 -7.26 11.15 -12.83
CA VAL A 144 -7.26 9.88 -12.08
C VAL A 144 -8.51 9.05 -12.39
N ALA A 145 -9.69 9.68 -12.44
CA ALA A 145 -10.94 8.99 -12.84
C ALA A 145 -10.86 8.41 -14.25
N MET A 146 -10.31 9.17 -15.21
CA MET A 146 -10.12 8.69 -16.57
C MET A 146 -9.19 7.48 -16.65
N LEU A 147 -8.07 7.51 -15.94
CA LEU A 147 -7.14 6.37 -15.83
C LEU A 147 -7.85 5.16 -15.20
N GLY A 148 -8.60 5.36 -14.13
CA GLY A 148 -9.36 4.32 -13.44
C GLY A 148 -10.35 3.62 -14.36
N VAL A 149 -11.12 4.39 -15.13
CA VAL A 149 -12.10 3.85 -16.11
C VAL A 149 -11.40 3.12 -17.27
N ALA A 150 -10.19 3.54 -17.67
CA ALA A 150 -9.40 2.84 -18.69
C ALA A 150 -8.98 1.42 -18.27
N GLY A 151 -8.85 1.18 -16.98
CA GLY A 151 -8.62 -0.13 -16.37
C GLY A 151 -7.15 -0.57 -16.31
N PRO A 152 -6.81 -1.52 -15.38
CA PRO A 152 -5.44 -1.83 -15.01
C PRO A 152 -4.59 -2.41 -16.14
N LEU A 153 -5.15 -3.30 -16.98
CA LEU A 153 -4.39 -3.92 -18.05
C LEU A 153 -3.98 -2.93 -19.14
N THR A 154 -4.79 -1.90 -19.37
CA THR A 154 -4.49 -0.83 -20.34
C THR A 154 -3.36 0.05 -19.81
N VAL A 155 -3.44 0.45 -18.54
CA VAL A 155 -2.45 1.30 -17.87
C VAL A 155 -1.11 0.58 -17.76
N ILE A 156 -1.09 -0.67 -17.22
CA ILE A 156 0.14 -1.46 -17.07
C ILE A 156 0.86 -1.67 -18.41
N LYS A 157 0.14 -2.02 -19.50
CA LYS A 157 0.76 -2.31 -20.79
C LYS A 157 1.26 -1.08 -21.54
N ASN A 158 0.50 0.00 -21.49
CA ASN A 158 0.74 1.14 -22.40
C ASN A 158 1.56 2.24 -21.72
N TRP A 159 1.47 2.37 -20.41
CA TRP A 159 2.04 3.47 -19.65
C TRP A 159 3.25 3.02 -18.82
N LEU A 160 3.06 2.10 -17.87
CA LEU A 160 4.10 1.69 -16.91
C LEU A 160 5.24 0.91 -17.55
N GLY A 161 4.93 0.05 -18.54
CA GLY A 161 5.89 -0.95 -19.02
C GLY A 161 7.04 -0.43 -19.87
N LYS A 162 7.04 0.85 -20.30
CA LYS A 162 8.02 1.28 -21.30
C LYS A 162 9.11 2.22 -20.77
N PHE A 163 8.76 3.26 -20.03
CA PHE A 163 9.75 4.30 -19.67
C PHE A 163 9.57 4.88 -18.27
N ALA A 164 8.34 4.96 -17.74
CA ALA A 164 8.02 5.74 -16.54
C ALA A 164 8.91 5.36 -15.35
N VAL A 165 8.94 4.10 -14.94
CA VAL A 165 9.70 3.65 -13.77
C VAL A 165 11.22 3.94 -13.88
N TRP A 166 11.81 3.82 -15.08
CA TRP A 166 13.23 4.07 -15.27
C TRP A 166 13.58 5.55 -15.18
N ILE A 167 12.67 6.41 -15.68
CA ILE A 167 12.79 7.85 -15.57
C ILE A 167 12.64 8.27 -14.09
N SER A 168 11.72 7.68 -13.35
CA SER A 168 11.53 7.97 -11.93
C SER A 168 12.70 7.51 -11.06
N TYR A 169 13.28 6.34 -11.35
CA TYR A 169 14.54 5.92 -10.71
C TYR A 169 15.70 6.88 -11.01
N ALA A 170 15.84 7.27 -12.28
CA ALA A 170 16.89 8.23 -12.66
C ALA A 170 16.68 9.58 -11.96
N SER A 171 15.44 10.09 -11.94
CA SER A 171 15.09 11.34 -11.25
C SER A 171 15.40 11.29 -9.77
N SER A 172 15.04 10.20 -9.09
CA SER A 172 15.29 10.00 -7.66
C SER A 172 16.79 9.91 -7.35
N LEU A 173 17.57 9.22 -8.20
CA LEU A 173 19.03 9.17 -8.06
C LEU A 173 19.66 10.55 -8.27
N ILE A 174 19.19 11.33 -9.24
CA ILE A 174 19.66 12.70 -9.48
C ILE A 174 19.36 13.58 -8.26
N ILE A 175 18.16 13.47 -7.67
CA ILE A 175 17.82 14.20 -6.44
C ILE A 175 18.78 13.82 -5.31
N ILE A 176 18.98 12.53 -5.05
CA ILE A 176 19.86 12.03 -3.98
C ILE A 176 21.31 12.51 -4.18
N ILE A 177 21.85 12.40 -5.41
CA ILE A 177 23.21 12.86 -5.74
C ILE A 177 23.32 14.37 -5.53
N HIS A 178 22.35 15.13 -5.98
CA HIS A 178 22.34 16.58 -5.78
C HIS A 178 22.36 16.93 -4.29
N LEU A 179 21.51 16.31 -3.48
CA LEU A 179 21.44 16.52 -2.02
C LEU A 179 22.75 16.11 -1.33
N ALA A 180 23.40 15.05 -1.78
CA ALA A 180 24.71 14.63 -1.25
C ALA A 180 25.82 15.68 -1.49
N THR A 181 25.69 16.50 -2.54
CA THR A 181 26.68 17.54 -2.89
C THR A 181 26.39 18.90 -2.25
N THR A 182 25.19 19.15 -1.75
CA THR A 182 24.75 20.48 -1.23
C THR A 182 25.02 20.71 0.27
N GLY A 183 25.65 19.77 0.96
CA GLY A 183 25.94 19.88 2.39
C GLY A 183 24.73 19.60 3.32
N VAL A 184 23.52 19.41 2.78
CA VAL A 184 22.33 18.96 3.55
C VAL A 184 22.61 17.59 4.17
N PHE A 185 23.27 16.71 3.42
CA PHE A 185 23.65 15.38 3.88
C PHE A 185 24.53 15.42 5.14
N SER A 186 25.46 16.35 5.25
CA SER A 186 26.29 16.49 6.45
C SER A 186 25.47 16.74 7.72
N LYS A 187 24.37 17.50 7.61
CA LYS A 187 23.46 17.76 8.73
C LYS A 187 22.69 16.48 9.15
N VAL A 188 22.26 15.69 8.17
CA VAL A 188 21.57 14.42 8.42
C VAL A 188 22.52 13.41 9.05
N LEU A 189 23.77 13.31 8.59
CA LEU A 189 24.81 12.45 9.17
C LEU A 189 25.14 12.79 10.63
N LEU A 190 25.09 14.07 10.99
CA LEU A 190 25.40 14.56 12.35
C LEU A 190 24.18 14.59 13.27
N SER A 191 23.02 14.06 12.86
CA SER A 191 21.82 13.99 13.69
C SER A 191 22.10 13.22 14.98
N SER A 192 21.81 13.85 16.12
CA SER A 192 22.02 13.26 17.45
C SER A 192 21.07 12.12 17.81
N GLY A 193 20.02 11.90 17.00
CA GLY A 193 19.03 10.86 17.25
C GLY A 193 18.08 11.13 18.40
N SER A 194 17.81 12.40 18.71
CA SER A 194 16.93 12.78 19.84
C SER A 194 15.42 12.72 19.51
N GLY A 195 15.04 12.46 18.25
CA GLY A 195 13.65 12.61 17.81
C GLY A 195 12.87 11.30 17.69
N ILE A 196 13.40 10.30 16.98
CA ILE A 196 12.67 9.06 16.68
C ILE A 196 13.54 7.82 16.96
N SER A 197 12.95 6.78 17.55
CA SER A 197 13.65 5.52 17.80
C SER A 197 13.75 4.67 16.55
N PHE A 198 14.72 3.72 16.52
CA PHE A 198 14.84 2.73 15.45
C PHE A 198 13.53 2.00 15.16
N PHE A 199 12.83 1.52 16.19
CA PHE A 199 11.59 0.76 16.02
C PHE A 199 10.42 1.62 15.52
N SER A 200 10.33 2.87 15.97
CA SER A 200 9.34 3.80 15.42
C SER A 200 9.63 4.11 13.96
N GLY A 201 10.89 4.30 13.59
CA GLY A 201 11.31 4.44 12.20
C GLY A 201 10.99 3.18 11.38
N LEU A 202 11.23 2.00 11.94
CA LEU A 202 10.91 0.72 11.31
C LEU A 202 9.39 0.59 11.04
N ASP A 203 8.53 0.99 12.00
CA ASP A 203 7.08 0.97 11.84
C ASP A 203 6.63 1.87 10.69
N ILE A 204 7.18 3.08 10.57
CA ILE A 204 6.90 4.02 9.46
C ILE A 204 7.30 3.40 8.11
N VAL A 205 8.47 2.78 8.03
CA VAL A 205 8.94 2.19 6.77
C VAL A 205 8.14 0.94 6.37
N ILE A 206 7.82 0.06 7.32
CA ILE A 206 7.03 -1.15 7.06
C ILE A 206 5.58 -0.78 6.68
N ALA A 207 5.03 0.30 7.22
CA ALA A 207 3.65 0.71 6.95
C ALA A 207 3.40 0.93 5.45
N MET A 208 4.38 1.44 4.71
CA MET A 208 4.24 1.68 3.27
C MET A 208 3.96 0.39 2.47
N PRO A 209 4.82 -0.63 2.42
CA PRO A 209 4.47 -1.87 1.72
C PRO A 209 3.25 -2.59 2.33
N ILE A 210 2.97 -2.44 3.63
CA ILE A 210 1.78 -3.01 4.27
C ILE A 210 0.49 -2.38 3.73
N SER A 211 0.47 -1.08 3.46
CA SER A 211 -0.69 -0.38 2.91
C SER A 211 -1.11 -0.93 1.53
N TRP A 212 -0.16 -1.48 0.77
CA TRP A 212 -0.37 -2.10 -0.54
C TRP A 212 -0.83 -3.56 -0.46
N ILE A 213 -0.69 -4.22 0.69
CA ILE A 213 -1.07 -5.65 0.83
C ILE A 213 -2.56 -5.89 0.52
N PRO A 214 -3.52 -5.04 0.96
CA PRO A 214 -4.95 -5.25 0.70
C PRO A 214 -5.35 -5.23 -0.77
N LEU A 215 -4.49 -4.76 -1.66
CA LEU A 215 -4.72 -4.71 -3.11
C LEU A 215 -3.68 -5.52 -3.90
N ALA A 216 -2.69 -6.11 -3.25
CA ALA A 216 -1.61 -6.83 -3.91
C ALA A 216 -2.11 -7.94 -4.86
N ALA A 217 -3.10 -8.71 -4.44
CA ALA A 217 -3.65 -9.78 -5.24
C ALA A 217 -4.54 -9.29 -6.40
N ASP A 218 -5.08 -8.05 -6.32
CA ASP A 218 -5.87 -7.46 -7.41
C ASP A 218 -5.05 -7.32 -8.70
N TYR A 219 -3.75 -7.11 -8.55
CA TYR A 219 -2.77 -7.05 -9.64
C TYR A 219 -2.11 -8.40 -9.91
N ASN A 220 -1.69 -9.11 -8.85
CA ASN A 220 -0.93 -10.35 -9.00
C ASN A 220 -1.75 -11.52 -9.53
N ARG A 221 -3.10 -11.46 -9.51
CA ARG A 221 -4.00 -12.47 -10.09
C ARG A 221 -3.85 -12.66 -11.61
N PHE A 222 -3.24 -11.70 -12.32
CA PHE A 222 -2.97 -11.80 -13.76
C PHE A 222 -1.63 -12.48 -14.10
N ALA A 223 -0.93 -13.03 -13.11
CA ALA A 223 0.38 -13.64 -13.28
C ALA A 223 0.37 -14.90 -14.13
N LYS A 224 1.32 -14.99 -15.05
CA LYS A 224 1.60 -16.24 -15.80
C LYS A 224 2.10 -17.33 -14.85
N THR A 225 2.97 -16.97 -13.89
CA THR A 225 3.47 -17.87 -12.85
C THR A 225 3.62 -17.15 -11.51
N SER A 226 3.17 -17.79 -10.43
CA SER A 226 3.22 -17.20 -9.09
C SER A 226 4.63 -16.95 -8.58
N LYS A 227 5.61 -17.81 -8.94
CA LYS A 227 7.01 -17.68 -8.51
C LYS A 227 7.65 -16.42 -9.05
N THR A 228 7.43 -16.12 -10.35
CA THR A 228 8.01 -14.93 -10.98
C THR A 228 7.31 -13.66 -10.56
N ALA A 229 5.98 -13.71 -10.33
CA ALA A 229 5.21 -12.60 -9.77
C ALA A 229 5.71 -12.25 -8.36
N PHE A 230 5.87 -13.25 -7.47
CA PHE A 230 6.42 -13.05 -6.14
C PHE A 230 7.79 -12.33 -6.18
N ARG A 231 8.71 -12.84 -7.03
CA ARG A 231 10.06 -12.24 -7.14
C ARG A 231 10.02 -10.82 -7.67
N GLY A 232 9.22 -10.58 -8.71
CA GLY A 232 9.07 -9.25 -9.31
C GLY A 232 8.48 -8.26 -8.30
N THR A 233 7.41 -8.62 -7.59
CA THR A 233 6.80 -7.81 -6.54
C THR A 233 7.79 -7.50 -5.43
N PHE A 234 8.45 -8.53 -4.89
CA PHE A 234 9.39 -8.38 -3.78
C PHE A 234 10.56 -7.47 -4.14
N ILE A 235 11.26 -7.74 -5.25
CA ILE A 235 12.45 -6.98 -5.63
C ILE A 235 12.07 -5.56 -6.06
N GLY A 236 11.02 -5.41 -6.88
CA GLY A 236 10.58 -4.12 -7.39
C GLY A 236 10.20 -3.16 -6.26
N PHE A 237 9.32 -3.58 -5.37
CA PHE A 237 8.87 -2.71 -4.27
C PHE A 237 10.00 -2.45 -3.25
N THR A 238 10.82 -3.47 -2.92
CA THR A 238 11.95 -3.29 -1.98
C THR A 238 12.93 -2.22 -2.46
N LEU A 239 13.37 -2.32 -3.72
CA LEU A 239 14.36 -1.37 -4.26
C LEU A 239 13.80 0.06 -4.30
N THR A 240 12.57 0.21 -4.74
CA THR A 240 11.93 1.52 -4.81
C THR A 240 11.70 2.11 -3.42
N ASN A 241 11.17 1.31 -2.49
CA ASN A 241 10.91 1.77 -1.13
C ASN A 241 12.20 2.24 -0.44
N ILE A 242 13.32 1.48 -0.58
CA ILE A 242 14.64 1.89 -0.06
C ILE A 242 15.06 3.22 -0.68
N LEU A 243 15.00 3.34 -2.01
CA LEU A 243 15.47 4.52 -2.73
C LEU A 243 14.69 5.78 -2.32
N PHE A 244 13.35 5.69 -2.26
CA PHE A 244 12.50 6.84 -1.99
C PHE A 244 12.51 7.25 -0.51
N TYR A 245 12.50 6.30 0.42
CA TYR A 245 12.68 6.61 1.84
C TYR A 245 14.06 7.22 2.13
N PHE A 246 15.12 6.70 1.49
CA PHE A 246 16.45 7.26 1.63
C PHE A 246 16.52 8.66 1.03
N GLY A 247 15.90 8.89 -0.12
CA GLY A 247 15.79 10.22 -0.74
C GLY A 247 15.06 11.21 0.18
N GLY A 248 13.97 10.78 0.81
CA GLY A 248 13.23 11.58 1.78
C GLY A 248 14.06 11.94 3.02
N LEU A 249 14.76 10.96 3.60
CA LEU A 249 15.70 11.18 4.70
C LEU A 249 16.77 12.21 4.34
N MET A 250 17.33 12.12 3.13
CA MET A 250 18.37 13.03 2.62
C MET A 250 17.91 14.46 2.42
N LEU A 251 16.61 14.71 2.22
CA LEU A 251 16.05 16.07 2.10
C LEU A 251 16.22 16.88 3.39
N GLY A 252 16.25 16.24 4.55
CA GLY A 252 16.46 16.91 5.84
C GLY A 252 15.33 17.86 6.25
N VAL A 253 14.14 17.73 5.64
CA VAL A 253 12.93 18.51 5.93
C VAL A 253 11.81 17.54 6.29
N SER A 254 10.98 17.89 7.25
CA SER A 254 9.95 17.01 7.81
C SER A 254 8.52 17.35 7.37
N ASP A 255 8.34 18.37 6.53
CA ASP A 255 7.03 18.78 6.05
C ASP A 255 6.90 18.65 4.52
N VAL A 256 5.71 18.32 4.05
CA VAL A 256 5.41 18.05 2.63
C VAL A 256 5.68 19.27 1.73
N VAL A 257 5.39 20.48 2.21
CA VAL A 257 5.61 21.72 1.44
C VAL A 257 7.11 21.96 1.27
N GLY A 258 7.88 21.76 2.33
CA GLY A 258 9.35 21.81 2.30
C GLY A 258 9.94 20.81 1.31
N ILE A 259 9.41 19.60 1.26
CA ILE A 259 9.84 18.55 0.32
C ILE A 259 9.57 18.99 -1.13
N ILE A 260 8.35 19.46 -1.44
CA ILE A 260 8.00 19.97 -2.77
C ILE A 260 8.96 21.13 -3.16
N THR A 261 9.16 22.08 -2.23
CA THR A 261 10.05 23.24 -2.47
C THR A 261 11.50 22.80 -2.74
N ALA A 262 12.00 21.85 -1.95
CA ALA A 262 13.36 21.32 -2.12
C ALA A 262 13.52 20.62 -3.48
N ILE A 263 12.58 19.76 -3.87
CA ILE A 263 12.64 19.07 -5.16
C ILE A 263 12.42 20.05 -6.32
N GLN A 264 11.53 21.05 -6.17
CA GLN A 264 11.28 22.09 -7.17
C GLN A 264 12.55 22.91 -7.46
N SER A 265 13.39 23.15 -6.47
CA SER A 265 14.64 23.89 -6.64
C SER A 265 15.67 23.14 -7.51
N ILE A 266 15.50 21.83 -7.68
CA ILE A 266 16.40 20.97 -8.45
C ILE A 266 15.93 20.93 -9.91
N PHE A 267 16.80 21.30 -10.84
CA PHE A 267 16.51 21.32 -12.29
C PHE A 267 15.18 22.03 -12.66
N PHE A 268 14.95 23.20 -12.05
CA PHE A 268 13.76 24.03 -12.33
C PHE A 268 12.41 23.31 -12.19
N GLY A 269 12.33 22.32 -11.30
CA GLY A 269 11.11 21.57 -11.05
C GLY A 269 10.81 20.45 -12.06
N PHE A 270 11.68 20.21 -13.04
CA PHE A 270 11.45 19.13 -14.03
C PHE A 270 11.36 17.74 -13.38
N LEU A 271 12.18 17.49 -12.35
CA LEU A 271 12.13 16.22 -11.61
C LEU A 271 10.83 16.07 -10.82
N LEU A 272 10.29 17.17 -10.31
CA LEU A 272 8.99 17.18 -9.63
C LEU A 272 7.86 16.81 -10.60
N LEU A 273 7.86 17.32 -11.83
CA LEU A 273 6.88 16.94 -12.86
C LEU A 273 6.86 15.43 -13.13
N ILE A 274 8.04 14.81 -13.19
CA ILE A 274 8.15 13.36 -13.39
C ILE A 274 7.49 12.61 -12.24
N LEU A 275 7.78 13.01 -10.99
CA LEU A 275 7.19 12.39 -9.81
C LEU A 275 5.67 12.59 -9.75
N LEU A 276 5.13 13.72 -10.22
CA LEU A 276 3.69 13.95 -10.29
C LEU A 276 2.98 13.01 -11.27
N VAL A 277 3.62 12.73 -12.41
CA VAL A 277 3.06 11.78 -13.38
C VAL A 277 3.01 10.36 -12.79
N ASP A 278 4.02 9.99 -12.03
CA ASP A 278 4.11 8.68 -11.37
C ASP A 278 3.12 8.56 -10.19
N GLU A 279 2.88 9.65 -9.44
CA GLU A 279 1.87 9.68 -8.38
C GLU A 279 0.44 9.40 -8.90
N ALA A 280 0.15 9.78 -10.14
CA ALA A 280 -1.14 9.50 -10.76
C ALA A 280 -1.41 8.00 -10.97
N ASP A 281 -0.35 7.18 -11.10
CA ASP A 281 -0.47 5.73 -11.19
C ASP A 281 -0.91 5.12 -9.86
N ASN A 282 -0.44 5.66 -8.74
CA ASN A 282 -0.84 5.24 -7.40
C ASN A 282 -2.31 5.56 -7.17
N ALA A 283 -2.74 6.80 -7.42
CA ALA A 283 -4.13 7.22 -7.30
C ALA A 283 -5.08 6.38 -8.17
N PHE A 284 -4.67 6.05 -9.41
CA PHE A 284 -5.40 5.12 -10.26
C PHE A 284 -5.52 3.72 -9.61
N ALA A 285 -4.41 3.19 -9.09
CA ALA A 285 -4.36 1.87 -8.50
C ALA A 285 -5.32 1.76 -7.31
N ASP A 286 -5.39 2.80 -6.51
CA ASP A 286 -6.22 2.87 -5.32
C ASP A 286 -7.71 2.91 -5.67
N VAL A 287 -8.15 3.80 -6.56
CA VAL A 287 -9.58 3.84 -6.98
C VAL A 287 -10.02 2.54 -7.65
N TYR A 288 -9.14 1.90 -8.44
CA TYR A 288 -9.45 0.60 -9.03
C TYR A 288 -9.65 -0.48 -7.97
N SER A 289 -8.72 -0.62 -7.01
CA SER A 289 -8.81 -1.64 -5.97
C SER A 289 -9.93 -1.36 -4.95
N ALA A 290 -10.25 -0.09 -4.66
CA ALA A 290 -11.42 0.29 -3.88
C ALA A 290 -12.72 -0.23 -4.53
N THR A 291 -12.79 -0.15 -5.86
CA THR A 291 -13.92 -0.66 -6.66
C THR A 291 -14.06 -2.17 -6.54
N VAL A 292 -12.96 -2.92 -6.73
CA VAL A 292 -12.94 -4.39 -6.60
C VAL A 292 -13.33 -4.81 -5.19
N SER A 293 -12.84 -4.11 -4.18
CA SER A 293 -13.19 -4.34 -2.77
C SER A 293 -14.68 -4.13 -2.51
N THR A 294 -15.26 -3.05 -3.05
CA THR A 294 -16.71 -2.77 -2.95
C THR A 294 -17.54 -3.85 -3.64
N GLN A 295 -17.09 -4.37 -4.78
CA GLN A 295 -17.77 -5.47 -5.48
C GLN A 295 -17.75 -6.79 -4.70
N THR A 296 -16.88 -6.94 -3.70
CA THR A 296 -16.92 -8.06 -2.77
C THR A 296 -18.20 -8.03 -1.91
N ILE A 297 -18.71 -6.84 -1.61
CA ILE A 297 -19.96 -6.61 -0.84
C ILE A 297 -21.16 -6.62 -1.79
N ASN A 298 -21.09 -5.87 -2.89
CA ASN A 298 -22.18 -5.78 -3.87
C ASN A 298 -21.66 -5.87 -5.31
N ARG A 299 -21.78 -7.07 -5.90
CA ARG A 299 -21.33 -7.38 -7.27
C ARG A 299 -22.10 -6.65 -8.38
N LYS A 300 -23.29 -6.10 -8.09
CA LYS A 300 -24.16 -5.50 -9.11
C LYS A 300 -23.71 -4.09 -9.51
N ILE A 301 -22.89 -3.44 -8.69
CA ILE A 301 -22.45 -2.07 -8.98
C ILE A 301 -21.32 -2.14 -10.02
N LYS A 302 -21.50 -1.42 -11.13
CA LYS A 302 -20.52 -1.36 -12.21
C LYS A 302 -19.28 -0.55 -11.77
N GLN A 303 -18.10 -1.00 -12.20
CA GLN A 303 -16.82 -0.41 -11.77
C GLN A 303 -16.71 1.08 -12.06
N HIS A 304 -17.10 1.54 -13.26
CA HIS A 304 -16.98 2.95 -13.62
C HIS A 304 -17.78 3.90 -12.73
N TYR A 305 -18.96 3.49 -12.22
CA TYR A 305 -19.70 4.31 -11.25
C TYR A 305 -18.97 4.42 -9.93
N LEU A 306 -18.38 3.32 -9.43
CA LEU A 306 -17.61 3.32 -8.19
C LEU A 306 -16.35 4.17 -8.33
N ILE A 307 -15.61 4.03 -9.44
CA ILE A 307 -14.41 4.83 -9.72
C ILE A 307 -14.74 6.31 -9.67
N ILE A 308 -15.77 6.75 -10.39
CA ILE A 308 -16.20 8.15 -10.43
C ILE A 308 -16.62 8.62 -9.03
N SER A 309 -17.42 7.82 -8.31
CA SER A 309 -17.89 8.19 -6.97
C SER A 309 -16.74 8.32 -5.97
N PHE A 310 -15.79 7.37 -5.95
CA PHE A 310 -14.64 7.43 -5.05
C PHE A 310 -13.71 8.58 -5.39
N THR A 311 -13.48 8.86 -6.68
CA THR A 311 -12.66 10.00 -7.08
C THR A 311 -13.32 11.33 -6.71
N ILE A 312 -14.64 11.47 -6.89
CA ILE A 312 -15.36 12.67 -6.45
C ILE A 312 -15.24 12.85 -4.92
N LEU A 313 -15.42 11.76 -4.15
CA LEU A 313 -15.24 11.79 -2.71
C LEU A 313 -13.82 12.22 -2.32
N SER A 314 -12.80 11.66 -2.99
CA SER A 314 -11.39 12.04 -2.75
C SER A 314 -11.10 13.49 -3.12
N ILE A 315 -11.70 14.04 -4.18
CA ILE A 315 -11.62 15.47 -4.53
C ILE A 315 -12.19 16.34 -3.39
N ILE A 316 -13.36 15.98 -2.87
CA ILE A 316 -13.99 16.72 -1.78
C ILE A 316 -13.14 16.66 -0.51
N LEU A 317 -12.65 15.48 -0.16
CA LEU A 317 -11.80 15.27 1.01
C LEU A 317 -10.46 16.03 0.89
N SER A 318 -9.84 16.05 -0.30
CA SER A 318 -8.58 16.79 -0.51
C SER A 318 -8.69 18.30 -0.34
N MET A 319 -9.90 18.83 -0.37
CA MET A 319 -10.19 20.24 -0.06
C MET A 319 -10.54 20.47 1.43
N SER A 320 -10.76 19.40 2.20
CA SER A 320 -11.33 19.47 3.54
C SER A 320 -10.37 19.03 4.65
N ILE A 321 -9.46 18.09 4.37
CA ILE A 321 -8.48 17.57 5.35
C ILE A 321 -7.11 18.22 5.15
N SER A 322 -6.26 18.13 6.20
CA SER A 322 -4.91 18.68 6.17
C SER A 322 -3.90 17.64 5.69
N ILE A 323 -2.90 18.06 4.93
CA ILE A 323 -1.78 17.19 4.57
C ILE A 323 -0.92 16.81 5.79
N ALA A 324 -1.01 17.58 6.89
CA ALA A 324 -0.37 17.24 8.15
C ALA A 324 -0.95 15.99 8.82
N ASP A 325 -2.17 15.56 8.43
CA ASP A 325 -2.79 14.36 8.95
C ASP A 325 -2.21 13.07 8.33
N TYR A 326 -1.27 13.21 7.38
CA TYR A 326 -0.70 12.08 6.62
C TYR A 326 0.03 11.07 7.50
N GLU A 327 0.84 11.51 8.48
CA GLU A 327 1.52 10.61 9.42
C GLU A 327 0.51 9.78 10.24
N THR A 328 -0.50 10.44 10.79
CA THR A 328 -1.58 9.77 11.54
C THR A 328 -2.31 8.76 10.67
N PHE A 329 -2.57 9.09 9.40
CA PHE A 329 -3.20 8.20 8.44
C PHE A 329 -2.37 6.93 8.19
N ILE A 330 -1.04 7.05 8.00
CA ILE A 330 -0.15 5.88 7.84
C ILE A 330 -0.20 4.98 9.08
N LEU A 331 -0.15 5.54 10.28
CA LEU A 331 -0.20 4.77 11.53
C LEU A 331 -1.55 4.05 11.70
N LEU A 332 -2.67 4.69 11.33
CA LEU A 332 -4.00 4.06 11.35
C LEU A 332 -4.06 2.88 10.36
N ILE A 333 -3.47 3.00 9.18
CA ILE A 333 -3.36 1.89 8.23
C ILE A 333 -2.57 0.75 8.85
N GLY A 334 -1.42 1.03 9.45
CA GLY A 334 -0.63 0.04 10.17
C GLY A 334 -1.45 -0.69 11.22
N ALA A 335 -2.18 0.05 12.06
CA ALA A 335 -3.01 -0.52 13.13
C ALA A 335 -4.08 -1.49 12.61
N LEU A 336 -4.69 -1.20 11.47
CA LEU A 336 -5.79 -1.99 10.92
C LEU A 336 -5.31 -3.18 10.08
N PHE A 337 -4.29 -2.98 9.24
CA PHE A 337 -3.91 -3.95 8.22
C PHE A 337 -2.76 -4.87 8.64
N VAL A 338 -1.86 -4.44 9.51
CA VAL A 338 -0.79 -5.31 10.04
C VAL A 338 -1.38 -6.58 10.69
N PRO A 339 -2.29 -6.48 11.68
CA PRO A 339 -2.88 -7.66 12.29
C PRO A 339 -3.83 -8.42 11.34
N LEU A 340 -4.50 -7.74 10.40
CA LEU A 340 -5.35 -8.38 9.41
C LEU A 340 -4.55 -9.35 8.56
N PHE A 341 -3.41 -8.92 8.05
CA PHE A 341 -2.55 -9.79 7.24
C PHE A 341 -1.71 -10.76 8.06
N GLY A 342 -1.51 -10.53 9.35
CA GLY A 342 -1.07 -11.55 10.30
C GLY A 342 -2.00 -12.75 10.29
N VAL A 343 -3.32 -12.53 10.31
CA VAL A 343 -4.35 -13.57 10.21
C VAL A 343 -4.37 -14.21 8.82
N VAL A 344 -4.49 -13.42 7.74
CA VAL A 344 -4.66 -13.96 6.37
C VAL A 344 -3.45 -14.77 5.91
N LEU A 345 -2.23 -14.27 6.14
CA LEU A 345 -1.02 -15.00 5.76
C LEU A 345 -0.85 -16.28 6.57
N SER A 346 -1.13 -16.25 7.89
CA SER A 346 -1.08 -17.46 8.71
C SER A 346 -2.15 -18.48 8.33
N ASP A 347 -3.36 -18.03 7.94
CA ASP A 347 -4.38 -18.95 7.41
C ASP A 347 -3.89 -19.65 6.15
N TYR A 348 -3.45 -18.89 5.16
CA TYR A 348 -3.06 -19.47 3.87
C TYR A 348 -1.83 -20.35 3.98
N TYR A 349 -0.74 -19.85 4.60
CA TYR A 349 0.55 -20.56 4.58
C TYR A 349 0.65 -21.65 5.65
N ILE A 350 0.04 -21.45 6.83
CA ILE A 350 0.22 -22.36 7.98
C ILE A 350 -1.02 -23.23 8.19
N VAL A 351 -2.23 -22.65 8.29
CA VAL A 351 -3.43 -23.42 8.62
C VAL A 351 -3.95 -24.21 7.43
N LYS A 352 -3.99 -23.62 6.25
CA LYS A 352 -4.51 -24.23 5.00
C LYS A 352 -3.43 -24.79 4.07
N HIS A 353 -2.16 -24.70 4.45
CA HIS A 353 -1.03 -25.24 3.67
C HIS A 353 -1.09 -24.86 2.18
N ARG A 354 -1.42 -23.59 1.91
CA ARG A 354 -1.55 -22.99 0.57
C ARG A 354 -2.65 -23.62 -0.30
N ARG A 355 -3.70 -24.15 0.31
CA ARG A 355 -4.82 -24.80 -0.37
C ARG A 355 -6.12 -24.06 -0.12
N TYR A 356 -6.42 -23.09 -0.97
CA TYR A 356 -7.74 -22.50 -1.07
C TYR A 356 -8.54 -23.20 -2.16
N THR A 357 -9.76 -23.60 -1.87
CA THR A 357 -10.66 -24.25 -2.81
C THR A 357 -11.75 -23.30 -3.26
N PRO A 358 -12.32 -23.45 -4.48
CA PRO A 358 -13.45 -22.63 -4.92
C PRO A 358 -14.63 -22.66 -3.93
N SER A 359 -14.86 -23.79 -3.25
CA SER A 359 -15.91 -23.91 -2.23
C SER A 359 -15.67 -23.01 -1.01
N MET A 360 -14.42 -22.81 -0.58
CA MET A 360 -14.07 -21.89 0.52
C MET A 360 -14.24 -20.43 0.12
N LEU A 361 -14.06 -20.11 -1.14
CA LEU A 361 -14.06 -18.74 -1.67
C LEU A 361 -15.46 -18.27 -2.09
N TYR A 362 -16.26 -19.19 -2.69
CA TYR A 362 -17.53 -18.84 -3.35
C TYR A 362 -18.67 -19.83 -3.04
N GLY A 363 -18.40 -20.92 -2.33
CA GLY A 363 -19.36 -21.98 -2.04
C GLY A 363 -20.52 -21.54 -1.15
N ARG A 364 -21.70 -22.17 -1.32
CA ARG A 364 -22.87 -21.93 -0.45
C ARG A 364 -22.61 -22.34 0.99
N ASP A 365 -21.80 -23.38 1.20
CA ASP A 365 -21.41 -23.92 2.50
C ASP A 365 -20.10 -23.30 3.03
N ALA A 366 -19.58 -22.25 2.39
CA ALA A 366 -18.41 -21.54 2.87
C ALA A 366 -18.70 -20.88 4.24
N LEU A 367 -17.65 -20.71 5.02
CA LEU A 367 -17.71 -20.03 6.30
C LEU A 367 -18.41 -18.67 6.15
N LYS A 368 -19.47 -18.43 6.94
CA LYS A 368 -20.19 -17.15 6.89
C LYS A 368 -19.44 -16.06 7.64
N ILE A 369 -19.05 -16.33 8.90
CA ILE A 369 -18.31 -15.42 9.76
C ILE A 369 -17.20 -16.19 10.47
N GLY A 370 -15.96 -15.71 10.33
CA GLY A 370 -14.77 -16.28 10.95
C GLY A 370 -14.44 -15.63 12.29
N TYR A 371 -15.18 -15.96 13.35
CA TYR A 371 -14.96 -15.39 14.69
C TYR A 371 -13.50 -15.50 15.19
N PRO A 372 -12.75 -16.61 14.98
CA PRO A 372 -11.35 -16.67 15.36
C PRO A 372 -10.49 -15.62 14.65
N ALA A 373 -10.77 -15.34 13.36
CA ALA A 373 -10.06 -14.34 12.60
C ALA A 373 -10.34 -12.93 13.11
N ILE A 374 -11.61 -12.63 13.38
CA ILE A 374 -12.03 -11.32 13.91
C ILE A 374 -11.42 -11.10 15.30
N ALA A 375 -11.47 -12.08 16.20
CA ALA A 375 -10.91 -11.98 17.54
C ALA A 375 -9.39 -11.77 17.51
N ALA A 376 -8.67 -12.54 16.70
CA ALA A 376 -7.22 -12.41 16.55
C ALA A 376 -6.82 -11.06 15.94
N TRP A 377 -7.56 -10.57 14.94
CA TRP A 377 -7.39 -9.25 14.35
C TRP A 377 -7.62 -8.15 15.38
N SER A 378 -8.75 -8.19 16.12
CA SER A 378 -9.08 -7.18 17.13
C SER A 378 -8.01 -7.10 18.24
N ALA A 379 -7.50 -8.25 18.69
CA ALA A 379 -6.41 -8.29 19.66
C ALA A 379 -5.11 -7.63 19.11
N GLY A 380 -4.80 -7.89 17.84
CA GLY A 380 -3.65 -7.26 17.19
C GLY A 380 -3.83 -5.75 16.98
N VAL A 381 -5.05 -5.30 16.60
CA VAL A 381 -5.38 -3.85 16.48
C VAL A 381 -5.23 -3.16 17.83
N LEU A 382 -5.78 -3.74 18.89
CA LEU A 382 -5.66 -3.19 20.24
C LEU A 382 -4.18 -3.09 20.67
N LEU A 383 -3.39 -4.13 20.41
CA LEU A 383 -1.97 -4.12 20.75
C LEU A 383 -1.21 -3.06 19.94
N TYR A 384 -1.48 -2.93 18.64
CA TYR A 384 -0.86 -1.88 17.81
C TYR A 384 -1.18 -0.50 18.35
N TYR A 385 -2.46 -0.24 18.66
CA TYR A 385 -2.90 1.02 19.23
C TYR A 385 -2.17 1.34 20.53
N LEU A 386 -2.07 0.39 21.46
CA LEU A 386 -1.41 0.58 22.76
C LEU A 386 0.11 0.83 22.64
N LEU A 387 0.76 0.27 21.61
CA LEU A 387 2.21 0.39 21.38
C LEU A 387 2.60 1.55 20.46
N SER A 388 1.63 2.26 19.87
CA SER A 388 1.87 3.37 18.94
C SER A 388 1.51 4.73 19.54
N SER A 389 2.01 5.80 18.94
CA SER A 389 1.69 7.18 19.29
C SER A 389 0.21 7.57 19.08
N LEU A 390 -0.60 6.70 18.48
CA LEU A 390 -2.06 6.87 18.39
C LEU A 390 -2.74 6.79 19.76
N SER A 391 -2.11 6.13 20.74
CA SER A 391 -2.67 5.95 22.06
C SER A 391 -2.35 7.11 22.99
N PRO A 392 -3.34 7.72 23.69
CA PRO A 392 -3.09 8.72 24.71
C PRO A 392 -2.35 8.19 25.96
N ILE A 393 -2.32 6.86 26.13
CA ILE A 393 -1.59 6.18 27.20
C ILE A 393 -0.21 5.67 26.75
N TYR A 394 0.20 6.02 25.52
CA TYR A 394 1.53 5.69 25.02
C TYR A 394 2.59 6.34 25.90
N ILE A 395 3.42 5.52 26.53
CA ILE A 395 4.51 5.98 27.39
C ILE A 395 5.81 5.87 26.59
N SER A 396 6.39 7.01 26.23
CA SER A 396 7.66 7.06 25.49
C SER A 396 8.84 6.39 26.19
N SER A 397 8.72 6.13 27.50
CA SER A 397 9.72 5.41 28.31
C SER A 397 9.59 3.89 28.28
N TRP A 398 8.53 3.33 27.69
CA TRP A 398 8.47 1.89 27.44
C TRP A 398 9.58 1.50 26.46
N PRO A 399 10.15 0.27 26.59
CA PRO A 399 11.11 -0.19 25.60
C PRO A 399 10.48 -0.07 24.23
N ALA A 400 11.10 0.74 23.37
CA ALA A 400 10.59 1.00 22.03
C ALA A 400 10.74 -0.26 21.18
N ILE A 401 9.74 -1.15 21.22
CA ILE A 401 9.70 -2.40 20.44
C ILE A 401 8.91 -2.25 19.15
N GLY A 402 8.38 -1.05 18.88
CA GLY A 402 7.47 -0.78 17.76
C GLY A 402 6.11 -1.46 17.94
N ALA A 403 5.17 -1.10 17.09
CA ALA A 403 3.81 -1.63 17.11
C ALA A 403 3.59 -2.73 16.06
N THR A 404 4.23 -2.62 14.91
CA THR A 404 3.99 -3.49 13.74
C THR A 404 4.33 -4.95 14.01
N ILE A 405 5.55 -5.24 14.45
CA ILE A 405 6.02 -6.62 14.62
C ILE A 405 5.23 -7.35 15.71
N PRO A 406 5.05 -6.80 16.93
CA PRO A 406 4.25 -7.46 17.96
C PRO A 406 2.81 -7.72 17.54
N SER A 407 2.17 -6.76 16.88
CA SER A 407 0.77 -6.86 16.45
C SER A 407 0.58 -7.92 15.36
N PHE A 408 1.50 -8.00 14.40
CA PHE A 408 1.50 -9.05 13.39
C PHE A 408 1.65 -10.43 14.01
N ILE A 409 2.64 -10.60 14.89
CA ILE A 409 2.93 -11.89 15.53
C ILE A 409 1.78 -12.34 16.42
N ILE A 410 1.23 -11.46 17.27
CA ILE A 410 0.17 -11.85 18.19
C ILE A 410 -1.09 -12.24 17.46
N SER A 411 -1.50 -11.49 16.42
CA SER A 411 -2.67 -11.83 15.61
C SER A 411 -2.50 -13.16 14.88
N ALA A 412 -1.30 -13.42 14.32
CA ALA A 412 -0.98 -14.68 13.67
C ALA A 412 -1.03 -15.87 14.65
N LEU A 413 -0.36 -15.75 15.79
CA LEU A 413 -0.28 -16.82 16.80
C LEU A 413 -1.64 -17.12 17.43
N LEU A 414 -2.43 -16.10 17.79
CA LEU A 414 -3.77 -16.28 18.33
C LEU A 414 -4.67 -17.00 17.30
N TYR A 415 -4.64 -16.58 16.04
CA TYR A 415 -5.40 -17.23 14.99
C TYR A 415 -5.03 -18.70 14.81
N ILE A 416 -3.73 -19.01 14.68
CA ILE A 416 -3.23 -20.37 14.55
C ILE A 416 -3.65 -21.22 15.75
N GLY A 417 -3.51 -20.70 16.97
CA GLY A 417 -3.88 -21.39 18.21
C GLY A 417 -5.36 -21.75 18.24
N MET A 418 -6.25 -20.78 17.95
CA MET A 418 -7.69 -21.01 17.89
C MET A 418 -8.09 -22.04 16.83
N MET A 419 -7.44 -22.01 15.65
CA MET A 419 -7.76 -22.96 14.57
C MET A 419 -7.29 -24.37 14.90
N LYS A 420 -6.11 -24.56 15.52
CA LYS A 420 -5.63 -25.88 15.97
C LYS A 420 -6.51 -26.45 17.09
N SER A 421 -6.93 -25.65 18.05
CA SER A 421 -7.87 -26.05 19.12
C SER A 421 -9.20 -26.55 18.54
N LYS A 422 -9.75 -25.81 17.57
CA LYS A 422 -11.00 -26.21 16.87
C LYS A 422 -10.87 -27.55 16.14
N GLN A 423 -9.74 -27.79 15.48
CA GLN A 423 -9.48 -29.09 14.83
C GLN A 423 -9.37 -30.25 15.82
N ARG A 424 -8.67 -30.06 16.96
CA ARG A 424 -8.58 -31.06 18.03
C ARG A 424 -9.97 -31.36 18.64
N GLY A 425 -10.78 -30.34 18.94
CA GLY A 425 -12.13 -30.55 19.46
C GLY A 425 -13.06 -31.31 18.52
N TYR A 426 -12.89 -31.14 17.19
CA TYR A 426 -13.64 -31.92 16.20
C TYR A 426 -13.21 -33.39 16.15
N LEU A 427 -11.91 -33.68 16.26
CA LEU A 427 -11.38 -35.05 16.28
C LEU A 427 -11.82 -35.79 17.54
N LEU A 428 -11.81 -35.13 18.72
CA LEU A 428 -12.28 -35.72 19.99
C LEU A 428 -13.80 -35.99 20.03
N LYS A 429 -14.60 -35.26 19.24
CA LYS A 429 -16.05 -35.54 19.14
C LYS A 429 -16.40 -36.67 18.15
N LYS A 430 -15.44 -37.06 17.30
CA LYS A 430 -15.63 -38.18 16.35
C LYS A 430 -15.02 -39.51 16.81
N ALA A 431 -14.12 -39.46 17.81
CA ALA A 431 -13.62 -40.64 18.53
C ALA A 431 -14.54 -41.01 19.69
#